data_ac179672e88a0adff7bca12fc655c57e
#
_entry.id   ac179672e88a0adff7bca12fc655c57e
#
_cell.length_a   1.000
_cell.length_b   1.000
_cell.length_c   1.000
_cell.angle_alpha   90.00
_cell.angle_beta   90.00
_cell.angle_gamma   90.00
#
_symmetry.space_group_name_H-M   'P 1'
#
loop_
_entity.id
_entity.type
_entity.pdbx_description
1 polymer ?
#
loop_
_entity_poly.entity_id
_entity_poly.type
_entity_poly.pdbx_seq_one_letter_code
_entity_poly.pdbx_strand_id
1 'polypeptide(L)'
;MGITSGLEKIPYLFWGVFVVMLLLQPVYGWLTSRFPRTVFLPWVYGFFAANLVAFWLWFRLEADHTWIARAYFVWVSVFNLFVVAAFWSLMADVFTREQAGRLFGFIWAGASTGGLLGPLIDRELAVPIGAINLLPISAALLALSLVFMRRIIRWQRARMSEARAAAAAAHSPEPRSDEALGGGIWAAFSQVLRSPYLLGIAVFVLLMTWVSTFLYLEQQAFVAKIFHSADERARFFAGIEFWVQAASLLMQALLFGRLFKWFGLKRILVSVPLIMTAGYALFALAPFFMVLVVVYAVRRVGDYALTRPCRDALFTVVSREEKYKAKSLIDTFVYRGGDALSASLYKGLTGGLGFAPAGVGWFGAAVSAVWAVLALALGRAQERRHSVVAE
;
A
#
# COMPACT_ATOMS: atom_id res chain seq x y z
N MET A 1 -17.04 5.32 3.38
CA MET A 1 -16.62 5.64 4.76
C MET A 1 -16.01 7.05 4.89
N GLY A 2 -15.01 7.46 4.11
CA GLY A 2 -14.47 8.82 4.17
C GLY A 2 -15.53 9.91 3.97
N ILE A 3 -16.37 9.77 2.95
CA ILE A 3 -17.47 10.72 2.66
C ILE A 3 -18.50 10.73 3.80
N THR A 4 -18.86 9.57 4.34
CA THR A 4 -19.81 9.44 5.47
C THR A 4 -19.31 10.14 6.74
N SER A 5 -17.98 10.19 6.94
CA SER A 5 -17.35 10.89 8.08
C SER A 5 -17.36 12.42 7.97
N GLY A 6 -17.74 12.96 6.81
CA GLY A 6 -17.69 14.37 6.45
C GLY A 6 -16.38 14.72 5.72
N LEU A 7 -16.51 15.32 4.53
CA LEU A 7 -15.35 15.65 3.66
C LEU A 7 -14.32 16.54 4.36
N GLU A 8 -14.77 17.52 5.15
CA GLU A 8 -13.90 18.44 5.90
C GLU A 8 -13.06 17.75 6.98
N LYS A 9 -13.49 16.56 7.42
CA LYS A 9 -12.80 15.79 8.46
C LYS A 9 -11.78 14.79 7.90
N ILE A 10 -11.79 14.51 6.60
CA ILE A 10 -10.88 13.55 5.98
C ILE A 10 -9.39 13.86 6.28
N PRO A 11 -8.89 15.10 6.22
CA PRO A 11 -7.50 15.40 6.59
C PRO A 11 -7.14 15.00 8.03
N TYR A 12 -8.07 15.17 8.98
CA TYR A 12 -7.86 14.72 10.36
C TYR A 12 -7.81 13.18 10.49
N LEU A 13 -8.54 12.47 9.62
CA LEU A 13 -8.46 11.00 9.56
C LEU A 13 -7.08 10.53 9.07
N PHE A 14 -6.48 11.22 8.12
CA PHE A 14 -5.11 10.92 7.68
C PHE A 14 -4.09 11.12 8.81
N TRP A 15 -4.23 12.20 9.60
CA TRP A 15 -3.41 12.39 10.81
C TRP A 15 -3.68 11.30 11.84
N GLY A 16 -4.93 10.92 12.05
CA GLY A 16 -5.30 9.77 12.91
C GLY A 16 -4.62 8.48 12.46
N VAL A 17 -4.65 8.17 11.16
CA VAL A 17 -3.94 7.01 10.59
C VAL A 17 -2.44 7.10 10.85
N PHE A 18 -1.82 8.25 10.59
CA PHE A 18 -0.38 8.44 10.80
C PHE A 18 0.02 8.22 12.26
N VAL A 19 -0.68 8.86 13.20
CA VAL A 19 -0.41 8.75 14.64
C VAL A 19 -0.62 7.31 15.12
N VAL A 20 -1.74 6.68 14.77
CA VAL A 20 -2.04 5.31 15.19
C VAL A 20 -1.00 4.33 14.63
N MET A 21 -0.60 4.47 13.36
CA MET A 21 0.45 3.64 12.79
C MET A 21 1.80 3.85 13.45
N LEU A 22 2.16 5.08 13.79
CA LEU A 22 3.40 5.39 14.52
C LEU A 22 3.42 4.72 15.90
N LEU A 23 2.30 4.78 16.62
CA LEU A 23 2.16 4.15 17.94
C LEU A 23 2.14 2.62 17.88
N LEU A 24 1.62 2.04 16.80
CA LEU A 24 1.55 0.58 16.64
C LEU A 24 2.84 -0.05 16.11
N GLN A 25 3.76 0.71 15.52
CA GLN A 25 5.05 0.20 15.07
C GLN A 25 5.88 -0.47 16.18
N PRO A 26 6.09 0.17 17.36
CA PRO A 26 6.77 -0.47 18.47
C PRO A 26 6.05 -1.71 18.98
N VAL A 27 4.71 -1.69 19.01
CA VAL A 27 3.89 -2.83 19.43
C VAL A 27 4.09 -4.01 18.47
N TYR A 28 4.07 -3.77 17.18
CA TYR A 28 4.35 -4.80 16.18
C TYR A 28 5.78 -5.36 16.31
N GLY A 29 6.77 -4.48 16.48
CA GLY A 29 8.16 -4.87 16.72
C GLY A 29 8.30 -5.74 17.97
N TRP A 30 7.65 -5.36 19.07
CA TRP A 30 7.64 -6.13 20.31
C TRP A 30 6.96 -7.50 20.14
N LEU A 31 5.80 -7.55 19.46
CA LEU A 31 5.10 -8.81 19.16
C LEU A 31 5.98 -9.77 18.35
N THR A 32 6.61 -9.27 17.29
CA THR A 32 7.46 -10.08 16.41
C THR A 32 8.75 -10.55 17.04
N SER A 33 9.26 -9.82 18.04
CA SER A 33 10.46 -10.21 18.80
C SER A 33 10.18 -11.23 19.90
N ARG A 34 8.97 -11.18 20.51
CA ARG A 34 8.63 -12.00 21.68
C ARG A 34 7.92 -13.30 21.33
N PHE A 35 7.17 -13.34 20.23
CA PHE A 35 6.37 -14.50 19.85
C PHE A 35 6.78 -15.05 18.50
N PRO A 36 6.87 -16.39 18.35
CA PRO A 36 7.04 -17.01 17.06
C PRO A 36 5.90 -16.62 16.11
N ARG A 37 6.22 -16.27 14.89
CA ARG A 37 5.24 -15.82 13.88
C ARG A 37 4.12 -16.84 13.65
N THR A 38 4.47 -18.12 13.72
CA THR A 38 3.49 -19.24 13.62
C THR A 38 2.46 -19.29 14.74
N VAL A 39 2.70 -18.57 15.86
CA VAL A 39 1.77 -18.48 16.99
C VAL A 39 0.96 -17.19 16.93
N PHE A 40 1.62 -16.01 16.80
CA PHE A 40 0.89 -14.76 16.90
C PHE A 40 0.07 -14.40 15.65
N LEU A 41 0.49 -14.86 14.45
CA LEU A 41 -0.22 -14.55 13.21
C LEU A 41 -1.67 -15.05 13.20
N PRO A 42 -1.98 -16.31 13.58
CA PRO A 42 -3.37 -16.74 13.69
C PRO A 42 -4.19 -15.89 14.68
N TRP A 43 -3.60 -15.38 15.75
CA TRP A 43 -4.27 -14.46 16.67
C TRP A 43 -4.55 -13.11 16.05
N VAL A 44 -3.59 -12.54 15.30
CA VAL A 44 -3.76 -11.28 14.60
C VAL A 44 -4.89 -11.38 13.58
N TYR A 45 -4.91 -12.42 12.77
CA TYR A 45 -5.98 -12.62 11.77
C TYR A 45 -7.35 -12.85 12.44
N GLY A 46 -7.39 -13.65 13.50
CA GLY A 46 -8.62 -13.85 14.29
C GLY A 46 -9.13 -12.57 14.93
N PHE A 47 -8.23 -11.75 15.48
CA PHE A 47 -8.56 -10.44 16.03
C PHE A 47 -9.16 -9.53 14.97
N PHE A 48 -8.56 -9.41 13.80
CA PHE A 48 -9.09 -8.58 12.73
C PHE A 48 -10.40 -9.10 12.15
N ALA A 49 -10.59 -10.43 12.06
CA ALA A 49 -11.87 -11.02 11.65
C ALA A 49 -12.98 -10.70 12.66
N ALA A 50 -12.70 -10.80 13.97
CA ALA A 50 -13.63 -10.42 15.02
C ALA A 50 -13.98 -8.93 14.99
N ASN A 51 -13.00 -8.07 14.72
CA ASN A 51 -13.24 -6.62 14.55
C ASN A 51 -14.17 -6.32 13.36
N LEU A 52 -14.04 -7.03 12.22
CA LEU A 52 -14.98 -6.87 11.08
C LEU A 52 -16.42 -7.17 11.48
N VAL A 53 -16.63 -8.24 12.25
CA VAL A 53 -17.96 -8.59 12.79
C VAL A 53 -18.43 -7.54 13.80
N ALA A 54 -17.53 -7.06 14.67
CA ALA A 54 -17.85 -6.00 15.65
C ALA A 54 -18.26 -4.69 14.95
N PHE A 55 -17.53 -4.26 13.89
CA PHE A 55 -17.91 -3.10 13.09
C PHE A 55 -19.26 -3.30 12.40
N TRP A 56 -19.52 -4.50 11.84
CA TRP A 56 -20.81 -4.81 11.24
C TRP A 56 -21.96 -4.68 12.24
N LEU A 57 -21.83 -5.23 13.45
CA LEU A 57 -22.81 -5.11 14.52
C LEU A 57 -22.97 -3.63 14.92
N TRP A 58 -21.90 -2.88 15.07
CA TRP A 58 -21.95 -1.48 15.45
C TRP A 58 -22.69 -0.64 14.38
N PHE A 59 -22.40 -0.84 13.09
CA PHE A 59 -23.15 -0.19 12.00
C PHE A 59 -24.64 -0.54 11.98
N ARG A 60 -25.01 -1.72 12.50
CA ARG A 60 -26.41 -2.16 12.61
C ARG A 60 -27.15 -1.56 13.81
N LEU A 61 -26.45 -1.36 14.91
CA LEU A 61 -27.03 -0.90 16.17
C LEU A 61 -27.14 0.62 16.26
N GLU A 62 -26.22 1.34 15.63
CA GLU A 62 -26.13 2.80 15.69
C GLU A 62 -26.70 3.43 14.42
N ALA A 63 -27.59 4.41 14.56
CA ALA A 63 -28.17 5.13 13.42
C ALA A 63 -27.23 6.19 12.83
N ASP A 64 -26.41 6.85 13.68
CA ASP A 64 -25.38 7.78 13.24
C ASP A 64 -24.06 7.07 12.93
N HIS A 65 -23.82 6.83 11.66
CA HIS A 65 -22.62 6.15 11.18
C HIS A 65 -21.35 7.01 11.16
N THR A 66 -21.39 8.26 11.60
CA THR A 66 -20.29 9.22 11.47
C THR A 66 -19.06 8.77 12.25
N TRP A 67 -19.19 8.43 13.52
CA TRP A 67 -18.08 8.01 14.37
C TRP A 67 -17.55 6.63 13.99
N ILE A 68 -18.46 5.71 13.66
CA ILE A 68 -18.10 4.36 13.21
C ILE A 68 -17.29 4.43 11.92
N ALA A 69 -17.72 5.27 10.96
CA ALA A 69 -17.01 5.47 9.70
C ALA A 69 -15.59 6.02 9.92
N ARG A 70 -15.39 6.93 10.89
CA ARG A 70 -14.07 7.46 11.27
C ARG A 70 -13.18 6.36 11.87
N ALA A 71 -13.71 5.64 12.86
CA ALA A 71 -13.00 4.53 13.49
C ALA A 71 -12.62 3.45 12.46
N TYR A 72 -13.54 3.08 11.58
CA TYR A 72 -13.30 2.12 10.52
C TYR A 72 -12.25 2.59 9.50
N PHE A 73 -12.25 3.88 9.14
CA PHE A 73 -11.25 4.44 8.21
C PHE A 73 -9.82 4.29 8.73
N VAL A 74 -9.60 4.63 10.01
CA VAL A 74 -8.30 4.46 10.67
C VAL A 74 -7.96 2.97 10.79
N TRP A 75 -8.91 2.17 11.27
CA TRP A 75 -8.75 0.74 11.48
C TRP A 75 -8.39 -0.01 10.19
N VAL A 76 -9.07 0.25 9.06
CA VAL A 76 -8.78 -0.44 7.80
C VAL A 76 -7.37 -0.16 7.29
N SER A 77 -6.84 1.04 7.56
CA SER A 77 -5.47 1.39 7.22
C SER A 77 -4.45 0.59 8.03
N VAL A 78 -4.71 0.41 9.32
CA VAL A 78 -3.93 -0.44 10.22
C VAL A 78 -4.02 -1.92 9.80
N PHE A 79 -5.24 -2.39 9.56
CA PHE A 79 -5.52 -3.74 9.08
C PHE A 79 -4.69 -4.10 7.83
N ASN A 80 -4.74 -3.25 6.80
CA ASN A 80 -4.01 -3.49 5.55
C ASN A 80 -2.51 -3.61 5.78
N LEU A 81 -1.92 -2.73 6.60
CA LEU A 81 -0.49 -2.79 6.88
C LEU A 81 -0.11 -4.08 7.61
N PHE A 82 -0.82 -4.38 8.70
CA PHE A 82 -0.48 -5.51 9.56
C PHE A 82 -0.72 -6.86 8.88
N VAL A 83 -1.86 -7.05 8.25
CA VAL A 83 -2.22 -8.33 7.62
C VAL A 83 -1.29 -8.66 6.46
N VAL A 84 -0.97 -7.68 5.61
CA VAL A 84 -0.07 -7.90 4.47
C VAL A 84 1.38 -8.12 4.93
N ALA A 85 1.88 -7.29 5.87
CA ALA A 85 3.23 -7.46 6.40
C ALA A 85 3.41 -8.81 7.11
N ALA A 86 2.41 -9.18 7.92
CA ALA A 86 2.37 -10.45 8.63
C ALA A 86 2.36 -11.65 7.67
N PHE A 87 1.55 -11.60 6.61
CA PHE A 87 1.49 -12.63 5.58
C PHE A 87 2.86 -12.87 4.91
N TRP A 88 3.48 -11.80 4.39
CA TRP A 88 4.79 -11.92 3.73
C TRP A 88 5.89 -12.38 4.67
N SER A 89 5.82 -11.95 5.92
CA SER A 89 6.73 -12.40 6.97
C SER A 89 6.64 -13.91 7.21
N LEU A 90 5.39 -14.46 7.28
CA LEU A 90 5.17 -15.91 7.40
C LEU A 90 5.68 -16.65 6.15
N MET A 91 5.40 -16.14 4.95
CA MET A 91 5.84 -16.78 3.70
C MET A 91 7.37 -16.86 3.64
N ALA A 92 8.07 -15.84 4.11
CA ALA A 92 9.53 -15.83 4.18
C ALA A 92 10.09 -16.85 5.18
N ASP A 93 9.36 -17.16 6.26
CA ASP A 93 9.79 -18.14 7.27
C ASP A 93 9.42 -19.59 6.89
N VAL A 94 8.33 -19.77 6.13
CA VAL A 94 7.82 -21.10 5.76
C VAL A 94 8.62 -21.71 4.63
N PHE A 95 9.03 -20.90 3.65
CA PHE A 95 9.65 -21.39 2.42
C PHE A 95 11.15 -21.11 2.37
N THR A 96 11.94 -22.13 1.96
CA THR A 96 13.36 -21.95 1.65
C THR A 96 13.54 -21.06 0.42
N ARG A 97 14.76 -20.51 0.19
CA ARG A 97 15.05 -19.66 -0.99
C ARG A 97 14.70 -20.34 -2.31
N GLU A 98 14.98 -21.64 -2.45
CA GLU A 98 14.66 -22.40 -3.64
C GLU A 98 13.14 -22.57 -3.83
N GLN A 99 12.43 -22.88 -2.75
CA GLN A 99 10.97 -23.00 -2.75
C GLN A 99 10.30 -21.65 -3.03
N ALA A 100 10.82 -20.57 -2.43
CA ALA A 100 10.33 -19.21 -2.65
C ALA A 100 10.40 -18.82 -4.14
N GLY A 101 11.52 -19.13 -4.83
CA GLY A 101 11.67 -18.85 -6.26
C GLY A 101 10.63 -19.55 -7.14
N ARG A 102 10.14 -20.72 -6.71
CA ARG A 102 9.14 -21.51 -7.46
C ARG A 102 7.69 -21.19 -7.06
N LEU A 103 7.43 -20.95 -5.78
CA LEU A 103 6.07 -20.83 -5.22
C LEU A 103 5.57 -19.41 -5.13
N PHE A 104 6.45 -18.41 -4.99
CA PHE A 104 6.02 -17.00 -4.85
C PHE A 104 5.26 -16.51 -6.08
N GLY A 105 5.55 -17.02 -7.28
CA GLY A 105 4.78 -16.72 -8.47
C GLY A 105 3.30 -17.13 -8.32
N PHE A 106 3.01 -18.30 -7.77
CA PHE A 106 1.65 -18.77 -7.51
C PHE A 106 0.97 -17.98 -6.39
N ILE A 107 1.72 -17.62 -5.35
CA ILE A 107 1.21 -16.78 -4.24
C ILE A 107 0.83 -15.40 -4.76
N TRP A 108 1.67 -14.79 -5.59
CA TRP A 108 1.38 -13.52 -6.25
C TRP A 108 0.18 -13.60 -7.19
N ALA A 109 0.05 -14.69 -7.96
CA ALA A 109 -1.13 -14.92 -8.80
C ALA A 109 -2.40 -14.99 -7.96
N GLY A 110 -2.37 -15.69 -6.80
CA GLY A 110 -3.47 -15.71 -5.85
C GLY A 110 -3.81 -14.32 -5.28
N ALA A 111 -2.80 -13.53 -4.90
CA ALA A 111 -3.00 -12.16 -4.44
C ALA A 111 -3.63 -11.27 -5.52
N SER A 112 -3.18 -11.39 -6.77
CA SER A 112 -3.74 -10.67 -7.92
C SER A 112 -5.18 -11.09 -8.22
N THR A 113 -5.48 -12.39 -8.13
CA THR A 113 -6.85 -12.91 -8.27
C THR A 113 -7.76 -12.35 -7.18
N GLY A 114 -7.30 -12.32 -5.92
CA GLY A 114 -8.03 -11.68 -4.82
C GLY A 114 -8.25 -10.18 -5.04
N GLY A 115 -7.23 -9.49 -5.58
CA GLY A 115 -7.30 -8.09 -5.97
C GLY A 115 -8.32 -7.77 -7.07
N LEU A 116 -8.66 -8.77 -7.91
CA LEU A 116 -9.72 -8.66 -8.92
C LEU A 116 -11.10 -9.08 -8.37
N LEU A 117 -11.15 -10.22 -7.68
CA LEU A 117 -12.41 -10.78 -7.18
C LEU A 117 -13.01 -9.95 -6.05
N GLY A 118 -12.19 -9.36 -5.17
CA GLY A 118 -12.67 -8.51 -4.08
C GLY A 118 -13.52 -7.34 -4.58
N PRO A 119 -12.97 -6.43 -5.39
CA PRO A 119 -13.73 -5.32 -5.97
C PRO A 119 -14.91 -5.77 -6.85
N LEU A 120 -14.82 -6.93 -7.53
CA LEU A 120 -15.93 -7.48 -8.30
C LEU A 120 -17.10 -7.88 -7.39
N ILE A 121 -16.81 -8.57 -6.29
CA ILE A 121 -17.80 -8.95 -5.27
C ILE A 121 -18.45 -7.69 -4.68
N ASP A 122 -17.65 -6.71 -4.30
CA ASP A 122 -18.14 -5.44 -3.75
C ASP A 122 -19.05 -4.71 -4.75
N ARG A 123 -18.64 -4.63 -6.01
CA ARG A 123 -19.40 -3.96 -7.06
C ARG A 123 -20.76 -4.60 -7.31
N GLU A 124 -20.81 -5.93 -7.37
CA GLU A 124 -22.05 -6.65 -7.67
C GLU A 124 -22.97 -6.78 -6.46
N LEU A 125 -22.42 -6.85 -5.25
CA LEU A 125 -23.21 -7.07 -4.02
C LEU A 125 -23.50 -5.80 -3.22
N ALA A 126 -22.75 -4.69 -3.40
CA ALA A 126 -22.94 -3.50 -2.57
C ALA A 126 -24.36 -2.92 -2.61
N VAL A 127 -25.02 -2.94 -3.78
CA VAL A 127 -26.41 -2.44 -3.92
C VAL A 127 -27.44 -3.48 -3.47
N PRO A 128 -27.38 -4.77 -3.93
CA PRO A 128 -28.39 -5.77 -3.57
C PRO A 128 -28.49 -6.09 -2.08
N ILE A 129 -27.34 -6.17 -1.38
CA ILE A 129 -27.33 -6.56 0.04
C ILE A 129 -26.95 -5.42 0.99
N GLY A 130 -26.55 -4.26 0.44
CA GLY A 130 -26.04 -3.12 1.18
C GLY A 130 -24.56 -3.22 1.52
N ALA A 131 -23.81 -2.11 1.39
CA ALA A 131 -22.36 -2.06 1.58
C ALA A 131 -21.89 -2.50 2.99
N ILE A 132 -22.72 -2.28 4.02
CA ILE A 132 -22.40 -2.71 5.38
C ILE A 132 -22.37 -4.24 5.50
N ASN A 133 -23.22 -4.95 4.75
CA ASN A 133 -23.30 -6.41 4.79
C ASN A 133 -22.16 -7.12 4.04
N LEU A 134 -21.27 -6.38 3.39
CA LEU A 134 -20.00 -6.90 2.86
C LEU A 134 -18.99 -7.19 3.98
N LEU A 135 -19.12 -6.57 5.17
CA LEU A 135 -18.21 -6.80 6.30
C LEU A 135 -18.21 -8.24 6.81
N PRO A 136 -19.37 -8.90 7.04
CA PRO A 136 -19.40 -10.34 7.38
C PRO A 136 -18.78 -11.24 6.30
N ILE A 137 -18.97 -10.91 5.02
CA ILE A 137 -18.35 -11.65 3.91
C ILE A 137 -16.82 -11.53 3.99
N SER A 138 -16.33 -10.31 4.20
CA SER A 138 -14.89 -10.05 4.39
C SER A 138 -14.34 -10.78 5.62
N ALA A 139 -15.08 -10.82 6.72
CA ALA A 139 -14.72 -11.57 7.93
C ALA A 139 -14.66 -13.08 7.66
N ALA A 140 -15.61 -13.64 6.90
CA ALA A 140 -15.63 -15.04 6.52
C ALA A 140 -14.43 -15.41 5.61
N LEU A 141 -14.10 -14.56 4.63
CA LEU A 141 -12.92 -14.74 3.78
C LEU A 141 -11.61 -14.67 4.58
N LEU A 142 -11.53 -13.74 5.54
CA LEU A 142 -10.37 -13.65 6.43
C LEU A 142 -10.26 -14.86 7.36
N ALA A 143 -11.38 -15.39 7.89
CA ALA A 143 -11.44 -16.60 8.66
C ALA A 143 -11.03 -17.83 7.81
N LEU A 144 -11.45 -17.90 6.55
CA LEU A 144 -11.02 -18.91 5.60
C LEU A 144 -9.51 -18.87 5.37
N SER A 145 -8.94 -17.67 5.21
CA SER A 145 -7.47 -17.51 5.08
C SER A 145 -6.75 -18.02 6.33
N LEU A 146 -7.32 -17.85 7.53
CA LEU A 146 -6.79 -18.37 8.78
C LEU A 146 -6.76 -19.91 8.79
N VAL A 147 -7.75 -20.58 8.21
CA VAL A 147 -7.77 -22.05 8.06
C VAL A 147 -6.61 -22.51 7.19
N PHE A 148 -6.41 -21.88 6.03
CA PHE A 148 -5.28 -22.21 5.14
C PHE A 148 -3.93 -21.92 5.80
N MET A 149 -3.80 -20.79 6.49
CA MET A 149 -2.58 -20.44 7.24
C MET A 149 -2.25 -21.51 8.28
N ARG A 150 -3.24 -21.96 9.08
CA ARG A 150 -3.04 -23.03 10.06
C ARG A 150 -2.62 -24.34 9.43
N ARG A 151 -3.14 -24.68 8.23
CA ARG A 151 -2.71 -25.87 7.47
C ARG A 151 -1.25 -25.75 7.03
N ILE A 152 -0.83 -24.62 6.49
CA ILE A 152 0.55 -24.35 6.07
C ILE A 152 1.51 -24.46 7.26
N ILE A 153 1.17 -23.85 8.41
CA ILE A 153 1.97 -23.91 9.63
C ILE A 153 2.11 -25.35 10.14
N ARG A 154 1.02 -26.14 10.13
CA ARG A 154 1.06 -27.56 10.53
C ARG A 154 1.96 -28.37 9.61
N TRP A 155 1.82 -28.18 8.30
CA TRP A 155 2.67 -28.84 7.30
C TRP A 155 4.15 -28.49 7.50
N GLN A 156 4.47 -27.23 7.73
CA GLN A 156 5.84 -26.80 8.00
C GLN A 156 6.40 -27.49 9.28
N ARG A 157 5.62 -27.50 10.37
CA ARG A 157 6.04 -28.15 11.63
C ARG A 157 6.30 -29.64 11.45
N ALA A 158 5.46 -30.34 10.70
CA ALA A 158 5.66 -31.76 10.38
C ALA A 158 6.98 -31.98 9.62
N ARG A 159 7.23 -31.18 8.57
CA ARG A 159 8.51 -31.27 7.83
C ARG A 159 9.73 -30.91 8.65
N MET A 160 9.64 -29.91 9.53
CA MET A 160 10.75 -29.58 10.42
C MET A 160 11.03 -30.69 11.45
N SER A 161 9.99 -31.37 11.94
CA SER A 161 10.18 -32.52 12.86
C SER A 161 10.84 -33.71 12.14
N GLU A 162 10.45 -34.00 10.90
CA GLU A 162 11.09 -35.01 10.08
C GLU A 162 12.55 -34.68 9.75
N ALA A 163 12.81 -33.43 9.34
CA ALA A 163 14.18 -32.97 9.06
C ALA A 163 15.07 -32.99 10.32
N ARG A 164 14.55 -32.61 11.51
CA ARG A 164 15.26 -32.72 12.78
C ARG A 164 15.56 -34.17 13.16
N ALA A 165 14.60 -35.06 12.97
CA ALA A 165 14.80 -36.49 13.22
C ALA A 165 15.89 -37.07 12.30
N ALA A 166 15.88 -36.71 11.01
CA ALA A 166 16.90 -37.08 10.05
C ALA A 166 18.28 -36.49 10.35
N ALA A 167 18.36 -35.21 10.76
CA ALA A 167 19.61 -34.55 11.14
C ALA A 167 20.20 -35.12 12.46
N ALA A 168 19.35 -35.46 13.42
CA ALA A 168 19.76 -36.14 14.64
C ALA A 168 20.35 -37.53 14.37
N ALA A 169 19.76 -38.26 13.41
CA ALA A 169 20.30 -39.54 12.95
C ALA A 169 21.64 -39.38 12.19
N ALA A 170 21.87 -38.25 11.51
CA ALA A 170 23.06 -37.99 10.71
C ALA A 170 24.18 -37.20 11.44
N HIS A 171 24.05 -36.88 12.72
CA HIS A 171 25.02 -36.08 13.52
C HIS A 171 25.45 -34.76 12.84
N SER A 172 24.59 -34.10 12.08
CA SER A 172 24.87 -32.85 11.35
C SER A 172 24.51 -31.63 12.18
N PRO A 173 25.32 -30.51 12.13
CA PRO A 173 25.03 -29.28 12.87
C PRO A 173 23.72 -28.61 12.42
N GLU A 174 22.97 -28.01 13.37
CA GLU A 174 21.76 -27.26 13.07
C GLU A 174 22.03 -26.04 12.16
N PRO A 175 21.17 -25.76 11.18
CA PRO A 175 21.27 -24.54 10.38
C PRO A 175 21.02 -23.31 11.27
N ARG A 176 21.97 -22.39 11.31
CA ARG A 176 21.83 -21.11 12.04
C ARG A 176 20.70 -20.29 11.45
N SER A 177 19.79 -19.80 12.31
CA SER A 177 18.81 -18.78 11.96
C SER A 177 19.52 -17.45 11.67
N ASP A 178 19.12 -16.77 10.57
CA ASP A 178 19.59 -15.43 10.24
C ASP A 178 19.36 -14.47 11.42
N GLU A 179 20.41 -13.82 11.88
CA GLU A 179 20.36 -12.83 12.97
C GLU A 179 19.43 -11.67 12.59
N ALA A 180 18.58 -11.28 13.55
CA ALA A 180 17.73 -10.12 13.42
C ALA A 180 18.59 -8.86 13.29
N LEU A 181 18.45 -8.11 12.20
CA LEU A 181 19.12 -6.82 12.00
C LEU A 181 18.60 -5.82 13.04
N GLY A 182 19.27 -5.70 14.16
CA GLY A 182 18.99 -4.74 15.21
C GLY A 182 19.29 -3.31 14.75
N GLY A 183 18.41 -2.36 15.08
CA GLY A 183 18.65 -0.93 14.85
C GLY A 183 17.40 -0.11 15.12
N GLY A 184 17.51 0.89 15.99
CA GLY A 184 16.40 1.76 16.37
C GLY A 184 15.94 2.67 15.22
N ILE A 185 14.69 3.14 15.26
CA ILE A 185 14.06 4.07 14.29
C ILE A 185 14.92 5.33 14.09
N TRP A 186 15.55 5.84 15.13
CA TRP A 186 16.42 7.02 15.07
C TRP A 186 17.67 6.82 14.20
N ALA A 187 18.22 5.61 14.18
CA ALA A 187 19.35 5.27 13.28
C ALA A 187 18.92 5.33 11.81
N ALA A 188 17.72 4.87 11.50
CA ALA A 188 17.16 4.96 10.15
C ALA A 188 16.92 6.42 9.70
N PHE A 189 16.43 7.29 10.60
CA PHE A 189 16.28 8.73 10.32
C PHE A 189 17.60 9.39 10.01
N SER A 190 18.61 9.20 10.87
CA SER A 190 19.95 9.75 10.67
C SER A 190 20.55 9.30 9.35
N GLN A 191 20.36 8.03 9.00
CA GLN A 191 20.89 7.45 7.76
C GLN A 191 20.23 8.05 6.51
N VAL A 192 18.90 8.22 6.51
CA VAL A 192 18.18 8.85 5.38
C VAL A 192 18.58 10.31 5.22
N LEU A 193 18.69 11.09 6.31
CA LEU A 193 19.06 12.49 6.24
C LEU A 193 20.51 12.72 5.80
N ARG A 194 21.43 11.81 6.13
CA ARG A 194 22.85 11.91 5.75
C ARG A 194 23.14 11.47 4.32
N SER A 195 22.27 10.67 3.71
CA SER A 195 22.45 10.20 2.34
C SER A 195 21.60 11.02 1.37
N PRO A 196 22.18 11.88 0.50
CA PRO A 196 21.41 12.65 -0.49
C PRO A 196 20.59 11.75 -1.42
N TYR A 197 21.04 10.53 -1.67
CA TYR A 197 20.33 9.55 -2.49
C TYR A 197 19.08 9.01 -1.78
N LEU A 198 19.19 8.59 -0.52
CA LEU A 198 18.07 8.12 0.28
C LEU A 198 17.06 9.24 0.58
N LEU A 199 17.57 10.45 0.84
CA LEU A 199 16.74 11.65 0.98
C LEU A 199 15.97 11.95 -0.32
N GLY A 200 16.62 11.80 -1.47
CA GLY A 200 15.96 11.91 -2.77
C GLY A 200 14.83 10.90 -2.93
N ILE A 201 15.01 9.64 -2.52
CA ILE A 201 13.95 8.62 -2.54
C ILE A 201 12.82 9.01 -1.57
N ALA A 202 13.13 9.52 -0.39
CA ALA A 202 12.13 9.99 0.57
C ALA A 202 11.27 11.13 0.01
N VAL A 203 11.91 12.13 -0.60
CA VAL A 203 11.22 13.26 -1.27
C VAL A 203 10.41 12.77 -2.48
N PHE A 204 10.93 11.81 -3.26
CA PHE A 204 10.19 11.18 -4.36
C PHE A 204 8.89 10.54 -3.86
N VAL A 205 8.92 9.78 -2.76
CA VAL A 205 7.75 9.18 -2.14
C VAL A 205 6.80 10.24 -1.60
N LEU A 206 7.32 11.31 -0.98
CA LEU A 206 6.52 12.43 -0.49
C LEU A 206 5.74 13.09 -1.64
N LEU A 207 6.38 13.43 -2.75
CA LEU A 207 5.71 14.03 -3.92
C LEU A 207 4.69 13.07 -4.55
N MET A 208 5.02 11.77 -4.60
CA MET A 208 4.09 10.74 -5.05
C MET A 208 2.82 10.70 -4.18
N THR A 209 2.95 10.80 -2.85
CA THR A 209 1.78 10.82 -1.95
C THR A 209 0.96 12.09 -2.15
N TRP A 210 1.59 13.25 -2.37
CA TRP A 210 0.87 14.50 -2.63
C TRP A 210 0.02 14.42 -3.89
N VAL A 211 0.61 14.00 -5.01
CA VAL A 211 -0.12 13.76 -6.28
C VAL A 211 -1.27 12.78 -6.06
N SER A 212 -1.05 11.73 -5.29
CA SER A 212 -2.02 10.69 -4.94
C SER A 212 -3.20 11.22 -4.13
N THR A 213 -2.89 11.90 -3.04
CA THR A 213 -3.89 12.34 -2.07
C THR A 213 -4.77 13.47 -2.62
N PHE A 214 -4.21 14.35 -3.44
CA PHE A 214 -4.98 15.41 -4.08
C PHE A 214 -6.04 14.85 -5.03
N LEU A 215 -5.68 13.91 -5.91
CA LEU A 215 -6.65 13.22 -6.77
C LEU A 215 -7.69 12.45 -5.96
N TYR A 216 -7.28 11.80 -4.89
CA TYR A 216 -8.19 11.10 -4.00
C TYR A 216 -9.21 12.04 -3.36
N LEU A 217 -8.79 13.18 -2.84
CA LEU A 217 -9.68 14.14 -2.18
C LEU A 217 -10.62 14.82 -3.17
N GLU A 218 -10.14 15.20 -4.36
CA GLU A 218 -10.99 15.68 -5.45
C GLU A 218 -12.03 14.63 -5.85
N GLN A 219 -11.62 13.37 -6.01
CA GLN A 219 -12.56 12.29 -6.33
C GLN A 219 -13.62 12.12 -5.25
N GLN A 220 -13.25 12.17 -3.96
CA GLN A 220 -14.22 12.12 -2.86
C GLN A 220 -15.21 13.27 -2.92
N ALA A 221 -14.75 14.49 -3.24
CA ALA A 221 -15.59 15.67 -3.34
C ALA A 221 -16.59 15.57 -4.50
N PHE A 222 -16.15 15.11 -5.68
CA PHE A 222 -17.06 14.90 -6.82
C PHE A 222 -18.05 13.76 -6.58
N VAL A 223 -17.58 12.61 -6.05
CA VAL A 223 -18.44 11.45 -5.75
C VAL A 223 -19.50 11.79 -4.71
N ALA A 224 -19.17 12.61 -3.71
CA ALA A 224 -20.15 13.06 -2.72
C ALA A 224 -21.28 13.92 -3.31
N LYS A 225 -20.98 14.67 -4.37
CA LYS A 225 -21.98 15.50 -5.07
C LYS A 225 -22.88 14.70 -6.02
N ILE A 226 -22.34 13.63 -6.63
CA ILE A 226 -23.02 12.87 -7.69
C ILE A 226 -23.84 11.71 -7.09
N PHE A 227 -23.27 10.99 -6.14
CA PHE A 227 -23.89 9.80 -5.55
C PHE A 227 -24.38 10.08 -4.14
N HIS A 228 -25.65 9.82 -3.90
CA HIS A 228 -26.28 10.17 -2.61
C HIS A 228 -26.26 8.98 -1.62
N SER A 229 -26.36 7.73 -2.10
CA SER A 229 -26.34 6.56 -1.24
C SER A 229 -24.92 6.03 -0.98
N ALA A 230 -24.74 5.40 0.19
CA ALA A 230 -23.47 4.76 0.54
C ALA A 230 -23.17 3.55 -0.37
N ASP A 231 -24.21 2.83 -0.78
CA ASP A 231 -24.12 1.63 -1.60
C ASP A 231 -23.73 1.96 -3.05
N GLU A 232 -24.28 3.04 -3.63
CA GLU A 232 -23.88 3.53 -4.96
C GLU A 232 -22.41 3.98 -4.97
N ARG A 233 -21.97 4.68 -3.91
CA ARG A 233 -20.56 5.08 -3.76
C ARG A 233 -19.65 3.86 -3.67
N ALA A 234 -20.03 2.85 -2.88
CA ALA A 234 -19.29 1.60 -2.77
C ALA A 234 -19.16 0.89 -4.12
N ARG A 235 -20.29 0.75 -4.84
CA ARG A 235 -20.31 0.15 -6.19
C ARG A 235 -19.42 0.90 -7.18
N PHE A 236 -19.47 2.23 -7.15
CA PHE A 236 -18.64 3.06 -8.04
C PHE A 236 -17.14 2.88 -7.76
N PHE A 237 -16.72 2.99 -6.48
CA PHE A 237 -15.31 2.81 -6.12
C PHE A 237 -14.83 1.38 -6.39
N ALA A 238 -15.64 0.38 -6.13
CA ALA A 238 -15.34 -1.01 -6.44
C ALA A 238 -15.19 -1.25 -7.94
N GLY A 239 -16.03 -0.60 -8.77
CA GLY A 239 -15.90 -0.62 -10.23
C GLY A 239 -14.58 -0.06 -10.73
N ILE A 240 -14.16 1.10 -10.21
CA ILE A 240 -12.85 1.69 -10.55
C ILE A 240 -11.72 0.76 -10.11
N GLU A 241 -11.78 0.25 -8.86
CA GLU A 241 -10.74 -0.64 -8.33
C GLU A 241 -10.59 -1.90 -9.16
N PHE A 242 -11.69 -2.52 -9.57
CA PHE A 242 -11.69 -3.68 -10.46
C PHE A 242 -10.91 -3.41 -11.76
N TRP A 243 -11.25 -2.32 -12.46
CA TRP A 243 -10.58 -1.98 -13.72
C TRP A 243 -9.12 -1.58 -13.53
N VAL A 244 -8.79 -0.88 -12.45
CA VAL A 244 -7.42 -0.55 -12.08
C VAL A 244 -6.60 -1.80 -11.82
N GLN A 245 -7.12 -2.75 -11.06
CA GLN A 245 -6.43 -4.01 -10.78
C GLN A 245 -6.26 -4.87 -12.04
N ALA A 246 -7.30 -4.98 -12.87
CA ALA A 246 -7.24 -5.71 -14.13
C ALA A 246 -6.18 -5.11 -15.08
N ALA A 247 -6.20 -3.80 -15.29
CA ALA A 247 -5.24 -3.11 -16.13
C ALA A 247 -3.81 -3.19 -15.58
N SER A 248 -3.65 -3.06 -14.24
CA SER A 248 -2.34 -3.19 -13.58
C SER A 248 -1.76 -4.58 -13.75
N LEU A 249 -2.58 -5.62 -13.58
CA LEU A 249 -2.16 -7.01 -13.75
C LEU A 249 -1.74 -7.29 -15.19
N LEU A 250 -2.55 -6.86 -16.17
CA LEU A 250 -2.22 -7.02 -17.59
C LEU A 250 -0.92 -6.28 -17.95
N MET A 251 -0.75 -5.04 -17.47
CA MET A 251 0.46 -4.27 -17.69
C MET A 251 1.70 -4.92 -17.05
N GLN A 252 1.59 -5.42 -15.82
CA GLN A 252 2.69 -6.13 -15.15
C GLN A 252 3.05 -7.42 -15.87
N ALA A 253 2.06 -8.24 -16.24
CA ALA A 253 2.29 -9.54 -16.84
C ALA A 253 2.84 -9.45 -18.28
N LEU A 254 2.33 -8.52 -19.08
CA LEU A 254 2.60 -8.47 -20.52
C LEU A 254 3.62 -7.40 -20.93
N LEU A 255 3.63 -6.26 -20.23
CA LEU A 255 4.34 -5.07 -20.70
C LEU A 255 5.52 -4.68 -19.83
N PHE A 256 5.47 -4.83 -18.50
CA PHE A 256 6.51 -4.31 -17.60
C PHE A 256 7.92 -4.82 -17.97
N GLY A 257 8.09 -6.12 -18.15
CA GLY A 257 9.39 -6.69 -18.50
C GLY A 257 9.93 -6.19 -19.85
N ARG A 258 9.06 -6.03 -20.86
CA ARG A 258 9.43 -5.46 -22.17
C ARG A 258 9.78 -3.99 -22.05
N LEU A 259 8.95 -3.21 -21.37
CA LEU A 259 9.20 -1.79 -21.14
C LEU A 259 10.52 -1.57 -20.38
N PHE A 260 10.76 -2.38 -19.34
CA PHE A 260 12.00 -2.28 -18.57
C PHE A 260 13.23 -2.59 -19.42
N LYS A 261 13.15 -3.60 -20.29
CA LYS A 261 14.23 -3.96 -21.23
C LYS A 261 14.49 -2.88 -22.30
N TRP A 262 13.42 -2.23 -22.81
CA TRP A 262 13.54 -1.24 -23.89
C TRP A 262 13.94 0.15 -23.39
N PHE A 263 13.37 0.57 -22.28
CA PHE A 263 13.49 1.95 -21.79
C PHE A 263 14.42 2.10 -20.58
N GLY A 264 14.68 1.02 -19.87
CA GLY A 264 15.47 1.05 -18.62
C GLY A 264 14.74 1.73 -17.46
N LEU A 265 15.32 1.61 -16.26
CA LEU A 265 14.75 2.11 -15.01
C LEU A 265 14.40 3.61 -15.06
N LYS A 266 15.36 4.43 -15.51
CA LYS A 266 15.25 5.89 -15.51
C LYS A 266 14.04 6.40 -16.28
N ARG A 267 13.83 5.92 -17.53
CA ARG A 267 12.73 6.38 -18.37
C ARG A 267 11.38 5.94 -17.83
N ILE A 268 11.29 4.72 -17.29
CA ILE A 268 10.05 4.22 -16.69
C ILE A 268 9.73 4.98 -15.40
N LEU A 269 10.73 5.25 -14.56
CA LEU A 269 10.53 5.99 -13.31
C LEU A 269 9.97 7.41 -13.57
N VAL A 270 10.40 8.04 -14.66
CA VAL A 270 9.96 9.40 -15.06
C VAL A 270 8.61 9.38 -15.77
N SER A 271 8.22 8.29 -16.43
CA SER A 271 7.01 8.23 -17.27
C SER A 271 5.73 8.56 -16.51
N VAL A 272 5.54 7.98 -15.33
CA VAL A 272 4.32 8.20 -14.52
C VAL A 272 4.22 9.66 -14.03
N PRO A 273 5.25 10.29 -13.45
CA PRO A 273 5.24 11.71 -13.15
C PRO A 273 4.89 12.62 -14.34
N LEU A 274 5.43 12.34 -15.53
CA LEU A 274 5.12 13.11 -16.75
C LEU A 274 3.66 12.94 -17.18
N ILE A 275 3.15 11.69 -17.16
CA ILE A 275 1.74 11.42 -17.44
C ILE A 275 0.84 12.15 -16.43
N MET A 276 1.24 12.20 -15.15
CA MET A 276 0.49 12.93 -14.12
C MET A 276 0.55 14.44 -14.32
N THR A 277 1.67 14.99 -14.76
CA THR A 277 1.77 16.42 -15.13
C THR A 277 0.75 16.76 -16.22
N ALA A 278 0.70 15.97 -17.29
CA ALA A 278 -0.27 16.15 -18.37
C ALA A 278 -1.72 15.89 -17.88
N GLY A 279 -1.94 14.85 -17.09
CA GLY A 279 -3.26 14.51 -16.53
C GLY A 279 -3.84 15.61 -15.64
N TYR A 280 -3.04 16.15 -14.75
CA TYR A 280 -3.46 17.28 -13.91
C TYR A 280 -3.68 18.56 -14.70
N ALA A 281 -2.84 18.85 -15.71
CA ALA A 281 -3.05 19.97 -16.60
C ALA A 281 -4.36 19.80 -17.40
N LEU A 282 -4.65 18.61 -17.91
CA LEU A 282 -5.91 18.29 -18.56
C LEU A 282 -7.11 18.50 -17.61
N PHE A 283 -6.99 18.03 -16.36
CA PHE A 283 -8.01 18.25 -15.35
C PHE A 283 -8.19 19.73 -14.99
N ALA A 284 -7.11 20.51 -14.96
CA ALA A 284 -7.18 21.95 -14.73
C ALA A 284 -7.91 22.72 -15.84
N LEU A 285 -7.70 22.28 -17.10
CA LEU A 285 -8.37 22.87 -18.27
C LEU A 285 -9.82 22.42 -18.42
N ALA A 286 -10.11 21.18 -18.00
CA ALA A 286 -11.43 20.55 -18.12
C ALA A 286 -11.77 19.83 -16.80
N PRO A 287 -12.22 20.56 -15.76
CA PRO A 287 -12.47 19.98 -14.42
C PRO A 287 -13.77 19.18 -14.36
N PHE A 288 -13.91 18.22 -15.26
CA PHE A 288 -15.06 17.32 -15.31
C PHE A 288 -14.77 16.01 -14.56
N PHE A 289 -15.82 15.44 -13.98
CA PHE A 289 -15.76 14.18 -13.25
C PHE A 289 -15.09 13.04 -14.02
N MET A 290 -15.43 12.87 -15.30
CA MET A 290 -14.85 11.79 -16.13
C MET A 290 -13.34 11.98 -16.36
N VAL A 291 -12.87 13.21 -16.54
CA VAL A 291 -11.43 13.49 -16.66
C VAL A 291 -10.72 13.10 -15.37
N LEU A 292 -11.27 13.49 -14.23
CA LEU A 292 -10.72 13.13 -12.91
C LEU A 292 -10.65 11.61 -12.71
N VAL A 293 -11.72 10.89 -13.06
CA VAL A 293 -11.78 9.41 -12.95
C VAL A 293 -10.72 8.75 -13.81
N VAL A 294 -10.55 9.19 -15.06
CA VAL A 294 -9.53 8.67 -15.97
C VAL A 294 -8.13 8.96 -15.45
N VAL A 295 -7.84 10.20 -15.05
CA VAL A 295 -6.52 10.59 -14.49
C VAL A 295 -6.21 9.80 -13.22
N TYR A 296 -7.20 9.62 -12.34
CA TYR A 296 -7.07 8.80 -11.14
C TYR A 296 -6.78 7.33 -11.46
N ALA A 297 -7.51 6.72 -12.40
CA ALA A 297 -7.29 5.34 -12.79
C ALA A 297 -5.91 5.15 -13.45
N VAL A 298 -5.53 6.02 -14.38
CA VAL A 298 -4.19 6.00 -15.03
C VAL A 298 -3.08 6.13 -14.00
N ARG A 299 -3.21 7.03 -13.02
CA ARG A 299 -2.26 7.15 -11.92
C ARG A 299 -2.13 5.84 -11.13
N ARG A 300 -3.27 5.23 -10.76
CA ARG A 300 -3.28 3.99 -9.97
C ARG A 300 -2.62 2.83 -10.73
N VAL A 301 -2.95 2.66 -12.00
CA VAL A 301 -2.31 1.66 -12.88
C VAL A 301 -0.81 1.93 -13.00
N GLY A 302 -0.41 3.17 -13.25
CA GLY A 302 1.00 3.57 -13.31
C GLY A 302 1.75 3.33 -12.00
N ASP A 303 1.12 3.60 -10.85
CA ASP A 303 1.71 3.33 -9.54
C ASP A 303 1.95 1.82 -9.33
N TYR A 304 0.92 1.00 -9.51
CA TYR A 304 1.03 -0.45 -9.29
C TYR A 304 1.94 -1.14 -10.30
N ALA A 305 1.83 -0.79 -11.58
CA ALA A 305 2.53 -1.51 -12.63
C ALA A 305 3.95 -1.00 -12.90
N LEU A 306 4.24 0.27 -12.66
CA LEU A 306 5.51 0.89 -13.05
C LEU A 306 6.25 1.51 -11.86
N THR A 307 5.61 2.43 -11.11
CA THR A 307 6.30 3.22 -10.08
C THR A 307 6.82 2.36 -8.94
N ARG A 308 6.01 1.45 -8.39
CA ARG A 308 6.40 0.59 -7.26
C ARG A 308 7.57 -0.32 -7.59
N PRO A 309 7.56 -1.10 -8.69
CA PRO A 309 8.72 -1.92 -9.05
C PRO A 309 9.99 -1.10 -9.29
N CYS A 310 9.86 0.06 -9.98
CA CYS A 310 11.01 0.94 -10.23
C CYS A 310 11.53 1.59 -8.95
N ARG A 311 10.65 1.99 -8.03
CA ARG A 311 11.03 2.51 -6.71
C ARG A 311 11.80 1.45 -5.89
N ASP A 312 11.33 0.21 -5.91
CA ASP A 312 12.02 -0.89 -5.21
C ASP A 312 13.40 -1.16 -5.82
N ALA A 313 13.54 -0.99 -7.14
CA ALA A 313 14.83 -1.11 -7.83
C ALA A 313 15.83 0.01 -7.46
N LEU A 314 15.37 1.19 -7.00
CA LEU A 314 16.29 2.23 -6.50
C LEU A 314 17.10 1.77 -5.27
N PHE A 315 16.57 0.83 -4.49
CA PHE A 315 17.26 0.30 -3.31
C PHE A 315 18.26 -0.83 -3.63
N THR A 316 18.45 -1.20 -4.90
CA THR A 316 19.42 -2.27 -5.27
C THR A 316 20.87 -1.82 -5.20
N VAL A 317 21.12 -0.52 -5.25
CA VAL A 317 22.47 0.10 -5.27
C VAL A 317 22.92 0.65 -3.90
N VAL A 318 22.21 0.29 -2.83
CA VAL A 318 22.55 0.65 -1.45
C VAL A 318 22.86 -0.61 -0.64
N SER A 319 23.58 -0.47 0.47
CA SER A 319 23.94 -1.59 1.34
C SER A 319 22.69 -2.31 1.88
N ARG A 320 22.84 -3.58 2.28
CA ARG A 320 21.73 -4.38 2.84
C ARG A 320 21.11 -3.71 4.06
N GLU A 321 21.92 -3.16 4.94
CA GLU A 321 21.48 -2.48 6.14
C GLU A 321 20.71 -1.19 5.82
N GLU A 322 21.27 -0.34 4.94
CA GLU A 322 20.61 0.88 4.44
C GLU A 322 19.25 0.57 3.80
N LYS A 323 19.22 -0.45 2.96
CA LYS A 323 17.99 -0.88 2.28
C LYS A 323 16.87 -1.16 3.26
N TYR A 324 17.11 -2.00 4.27
CA TYR A 324 16.05 -2.41 5.20
C TYR A 324 15.61 -1.28 6.12
N LYS A 325 16.54 -0.53 6.70
CA LYS A 325 16.26 0.58 7.63
C LYS A 325 15.58 1.75 6.91
N ALA A 326 16.17 2.22 5.80
CA ALA A 326 15.62 3.35 5.05
C ALA A 326 14.29 3.01 4.39
N LYS A 327 14.13 1.81 3.81
CA LYS A 327 12.86 1.41 3.18
C LYS A 327 11.72 1.35 4.18
N SER A 328 11.92 0.76 5.35
CA SER A 328 10.91 0.72 6.41
C SER A 328 10.48 2.12 6.85
N LEU A 329 11.44 3.03 7.07
CA LEU A 329 11.16 4.43 7.42
C LEU A 329 10.37 5.15 6.32
N ILE A 330 10.81 5.01 5.06
CA ILE A 330 10.20 5.70 3.93
C ILE A 330 8.79 5.16 3.67
N ASP A 331 8.60 3.85 3.66
CA ASP A 331 7.31 3.22 3.36
C ASP A 331 6.27 3.41 4.47
N THR A 332 6.71 3.69 5.71
CA THR A 332 5.79 3.91 6.84
C THR A 332 5.70 5.39 7.19
N PHE A 333 6.80 6.00 7.62
CA PHE A 333 6.79 7.35 8.16
C PHE A 333 6.61 8.41 7.06
N VAL A 334 7.45 8.35 6.00
CA VAL A 334 7.40 9.35 4.92
C VAL A 334 6.10 9.22 4.12
N TYR A 335 5.69 8.00 3.81
CA TYR A 335 4.46 7.75 3.05
C TYR A 335 3.23 8.24 3.83
N ARG A 336 3.04 7.81 5.08
CA ARG A 336 1.85 8.18 5.87
C ARG A 336 1.86 9.62 6.36
N GLY A 337 3.05 10.13 6.73
CA GLY A 337 3.22 11.56 7.03
C GLY A 337 2.96 12.43 5.80
N GLY A 338 3.41 11.97 4.63
CA GLY A 338 3.13 12.59 3.35
C GLY A 338 1.64 12.67 3.02
N ASP A 339 0.90 11.58 3.23
CA ASP A 339 -0.57 11.56 3.09
C ASP A 339 -1.23 12.59 4.00
N ALA A 340 -0.86 12.64 5.29
CA ALA A 340 -1.44 13.56 6.26
C ALA A 340 -1.10 15.04 5.95
N LEU A 341 0.15 15.32 5.60
CA LEU A 341 0.60 16.67 5.20
C LEU A 341 -0.10 17.13 3.92
N SER A 342 -0.18 16.27 2.90
CA SER A 342 -0.83 16.60 1.63
C SER A 342 -2.34 16.84 1.79
N ALA A 343 -3.01 16.07 2.65
CA ALA A 343 -4.43 16.29 2.95
C ALA A 343 -4.66 17.62 3.68
N SER A 344 -3.76 18.00 4.58
CA SER A 344 -3.79 19.29 5.26
C SER A 344 -3.54 20.45 4.29
N LEU A 345 -2.56 20.29 3.39
CA LEU A 345 -2.27 21.27 2.34
C LEU A 345 -3.46 21.44 1.39
N TYR A 346 -4.06 20.32 0.94
CA TYR A 346 -5.27 20.35 0.12
C TYR A 346 -6.39 21.15 0.80
N LYS A 347 -6.64 20.90 2.09
CA LYS A 347 -7.63 21.65 2.86
C LYS A 347 -7.28 23.14 2.96
N GLY A 348 -6.00 23.48 3.14
CA GLY A 348 -5.52 24.87 3.13
C GLY A 348 -5.75 25.56 1.79
N LEU A 349 -5.47 24.88 0.67
CA LEU A 349 -5.68 25.41 -0.68
C LEU A 349 -7.16 25.62 -0.98
N THR A 350 -8.01 24.63 -0.71
CA THR A 350 -9.43 24.66 -1.08
C THR A 350 -10.28 25.46 -0.08
N GLY A 351 -10.07 25.29 1.22
CA GLY A 351 -10.84 25.94 2.27
C GLY A 351 -10.26 27.28 2.71
N GLY A 352 -8.93 27.43 2.71
CA GLY A 352 -8.26 28.68 3.13
C GLY A 352 -8.07 29.65 1.99
N LEU A 353 -7.50 29.19 0.87
CA LEU A 353 -7.21 30.03 -0.31
C LEU A 353 -8.33 30.03 -1.37
N GLY A 354 -9.38 29.23 -1.19
CA GLY A 354 -10.53 29.17 -2.09
C GLY A 354 -10.22 28.57 -3.47
N PHE A 355 -9.22 27.70 -3.58
CA PHE A 355 -8.90 27.07 -4.86
C PHE A 355 -10.10 26.27 -5.38
N ALA A 356 -10.54 26.62 -6.59
CA ALA A 356 -11.46 25.79 -7.36
C ALA A 356 -10.74 24.52 -7.88
N PRO A 357 -11.47 23.49 -8.34
CA PRO A 357 -10.86 22.25 -8.88
C PRO A 357 -9.79 22.52 -9.96
N ALA A 358 -9.97 23.50 -10.81
CA ALA A 358 -8.97 23.93 -11.79
C ALA A 358 -7.67 24.40 -11.14
N GLY A 359 -7.75 25.18 -10.04
CA GLY A 359 -6.57 25.64 -9.28
C GLY A 359 -5.82 24.46 -8.64
N VAL A 360 -6.54 23.51 -8.06
CA VAL A 360 -5.97 22.24 -7.55
C VAL A 360 -5.30 21.48 -8.68
N GLY A 361 -5.90 21.46 -9.88
CA GLY A 361 -5.33 20.85 -11.08
C GLY A 361 -3.97 21.47 -11.45
N TRP A 362 -3.87 22.78 -11.53
CA TRP A 362 -2.59 23.48 -11.84
C TRP A 362 -1.54 23.25 -10.77
N PHE A 363 -1.92 23.29 -9.49
CA PHE A 363 -1.01 22.97 -8.40
C PHE A 363 -0.51 21.55 -8.48
N GLY A 364 -1.40 20.58 -8.73
CA GLY A 364 -1.05 19.17 -8.92
C GLY A 364 -0.13 18.95 -10.13
N ALA A 365 -0.33 19.67 -11.23
CA ALA A 365 0.56 19.64 -12.39
C ALA A 365 1.97 20.14 -12.04
N ALA A 366 2.09 21.25 -11.31
CA ALA A 366 3.37 21.77 -10.87
C ALA A 366 4.12 20.77 -9.95
N VAL A 367 3.44 20.20 -8.95
CA VAL A 367 4.00 19.17 -8.06
C VAL A 367 4.45 17.94 -8.86
N SER A 368 3.64 17.50 -9.83
CA SER A 368 3.97 16.36 -10.70
C SER A 368 5.18 16.64 -11.59
N ALA A 369 5.35 17.87 -12.07
CA ALA A 369 6.52 18.28 -12.85
C ALA A 369 7.80 18.26 -11.99
N VAL A 370 7.75 18.76 -10.76
CA VAL A 370 8.87 18.65 -9.80
C VAL A 370 9.19 17.19 -9.50
N TRP A 371 8.16 16.34 -9.34
CA TRP A 371 8.32 14.90 -9.16
C TRP A 371 8.99 14.23 -10.36
N ALA A 372 8.67 14.65 -11.61
CA ALA A 372 9.31 14.17 -12.82
C ALA A 372 10.81 14.53 -12.88
N VAL A 373 11.16 15.77 -12.52
CA VAL A 373 12.57 16.21 -12.45
C VAL A 373 13.35 15.40 -11.41
N LEU A 374 12.78 15.18 -10.24
CA LEU A 374 13.40 14.38 -9.19
C LEU A 374 13.54 12.90 -9.61
N ALA A 375 12.53 12.33 -10.27
CA ALA A 375 12.58 10.99 -10.82
C ALA A 375 13.74 10.83 -11.83
N LEU A 376 13.95 11.84 -12.70
CA LEU A 376 15.04 11.87 -13.65
C LEU A 376 16.41 11.92 -12.93
N ALA A 377 16.54 12.76 -11.91
CA ALA A 377 17.76 12.88 -11.12
C ALA A 377 18.10 11.56 -10.39
N LEU A 378 17.11 10.93 -9.76
CA LEU A 378 17.26 9.64 -9.08
C LEU A 378 17.62 8.51 -10.04
N GLY A 379 16.97 8.46 -11.21
CA GLY A 379 17.32 7.47 -12.24
C GLY A 379 18.75 7.59 -12.71
N ARG A 380 19.25 8.83 -12.95
CA ARG A 380 20.66 9.08 -13.29
C ARG A 380 21.62 8.70 -12.15
N ALA A 381 21.25 9.02 -10.91
CA ALA A 381 22.06 8.68 -9.75
C ALA A 381 22.16 7.16 -9.54
N GLN A 382 21.08 6.44 -9.80
CA GLN A 382 21.05 4.97 -9.72
C GLN A 382 21.93 4.36 -10.80
N GLU A 383 21.86 4.82 -12.06
CA GLU A 383 22.71 4.35 -13.16
C GLU A 383 24.19 4.52 -12.82
N ARG A 384 24.61 5.70 -12.30
CA ARG A 384 25.99 5.97 -11.88
C ARG A 384 26.48 5.05 -10.75
N ARG A 385 25.62 4.81 -9.74
CA ARG A 385 25.95 3.92 -8.61
C ARG A 385 26.05 2.46 -9.04
N HIS A 386 25.21 2.05 -10.00
CA HIS A 386 25.21 0.69 -10.52
C HIS A 386 26.51 0.39 -11.29
N SER A 387 27.04 1.35 -12.08
CA SER A 387 28.31 1.17 -12.79
C SER A 387 29.50 1.03 -11.83
N VAL A 388 29.53 1.80 -10.73
CA VAL A 388 30.60 1.72 -9.71
C VAL A 388 30.59 0.39 -8.93
N VAL A 389 29.43 -0.24 -8.76
CA VAL A 389 29.32 -1.54 -8.05
C VAL A 389 29.64 -2.72 -8.98
N ALA A 390 29.53 -2.53 -10.30
CA ALA A 390 29.80 -3.56 -11.31
C ALA A 390 31.29 -3.61 -11.75
N GLU A 391 32.07 -2.57 -11.46
CA GLU A 391 33.56 -2.53 -11.56
C GLU A 391 34.19 -3.08 -10.28
#